data_ae4dfe1b4c20dd04a8abc5549c5dbb4d
#
_entry.id   ae4dfe1b4c20dd04a8abc5549c5dbb4d
#
_cell.length_a   1.000
_cell.length_b   1.000
_cell.length_c   1.000
_cell.angle_alpha   90.00
_cell.angle_beta   90.00
_cell.angle_gamma   90.00
#
_symmetry.space_group_name_H-M   'P 1'
#
loop_
_entity.id
_entity.type
_entity.pdbx_description
1 polymer ?
#
loop_
_entity_poly.entity_id
_entity_poly.type
_entity_poly.pdbx_seq_one_letter_code
_entity_poly.pdbx_strand_id
1 'polypeptide(L)'
;MVNENVSLVISRQLLTDFCTHLPNLPDATAKAVYHFTLEKIQPRVISFEEQVASIRQHLATIYEKEGDWRNAAQVLVGIPLETGQKQYNVDYKLDTYLKIARLYLEDDDPVQAEAYINRASLLQNESSNEQLQIHYKVCYARVLDFRRKFIEAAQRYNELSYKSIVHESERLEALKHALNCTILASAGQQRSRMLATLFKDERCQQLAAYGILEKMYLDRIIRGNQLQEFAAMLMPHQKATTADEEVCLEAHHEGQVTRHRDPELHQPTQSLCHCDHKGGSSILDRAVIEHNLLSASKLYNNITFEELGALLEIPPAKAEKIASQMITEGRMNGFIDQIDGIVHFETREPLPTWDKQIQSLCFQVNNLLEKIRQAAPEWAAQALEAQMTQ
;
A
#
# COMPACT_ATOMS: atom_id res chain seq x y z
N MET A 1 -12.77 -18.19 -43.22
CA MET A 1 -11.89 -17.05 -42.94
C MET A 1 -10.48 -17.45 -42.50
N VAL A 2 -10.34 -18.47 -41.66
CA VAL A 2 -9.03 -18.84 -41.05
C VAL A 2 -8.33 -20.01 -41.80
N ASN A 3 -8.92 -20.50 -42.88
CA ASN A 3 -8.38 -21.62 -43.65
C ASN A 3 -7.11 -21.22 -44.43
N GLU A 4 -6.16 -22.14 -44.56
CA GLU A 4 -4.87 -21.93 -45.27
C GLU A 4 -5.04 -21.61 -46.75
N ASN A 5 -6.15 -22.03 -47.35
CA ASN A 5 -6.44 -21.80 -48.77
C ASN A 5 -6.94 -20.38 -49.10
N VAL A 6 -7.10 -19.49 -48.09
CA VAL A 6 -7.54 -18.12 -48.28
C VAL A 6 -6.36 -17.16 -48.10
N SER A 7 -6.27 -16.18 -48.99
CA SER A 7 -5.23 -15.14 -48.85
C SER A 7 -5.28 -14.46 -47.46
N LEU A 8 -4.13 -14.35 -46.81
CA LEU A 8 -4.02 -13.78 -45.47
C LEU A 8 -4.55 -12.34 -45.41
N VAL A 9 -4.36 -11.55 -46.48
CA VAL A 9 -4.86 -10.17 -46.56
C VAL A 9 -6.39 -10.13 -46.51
N ILE A 10 -7.05 -11.00 -47.31
CA ILE A 10 -8.50 -11.09 -47.35
C ILE A 10 -9.03 -11.59 -46.01
N SER A 11 -8.37 -12.59 -45.42
CA SER A 11 -8.76 -13.14 -44.11
C SER A 11 -8.68 -12.10 -42.99
N ARG A 12 -7.62 -11.26 -42.98
CA ARG A 12 -7.46 -10.16 -42.01
C ARG A 12 -8.56 -9.12 -42.17
N GLN A 13 -8.84 -8.69 -43.42
CA GLN A 13 -9.88 -7.71 -43.68
C GLN A 13 -11.25 -8.22 -43.25
N LEU A 14 -11.63 -9.43 -43.67
CA LEU A 14 -12.91 -10.04 -43.29
C LEU A 14 -13.05 -10.21 -41.77
N LEU A 15 -11.96 -10.56 -41.08
CA LEU A 15 -11.97 -10.70 -39.63
C LEU A 15 -12.07 -9.36 -38.94
N THR A 16 -11.45 -8.30 -39.48
CA THR A 16 -11.57 -6.95 -38.98
C THR A 16 -13.03 -6.44 -39.14
N ASP A 17 -13.63 -6.61 -40.33
CA ASP A 17 -15.02 -6.25 -40.58
C ASP A 17 -15.99 -7.02 -39.67
N PHE A 18 -15.71 -8.31 -39.45
CA PHE A 18 -16.45 -9.13 -38.52
C PHE A 18 -16.36 -8.59 -37.08
N CYS A 19 -15.17 -8.23 -36.60
CA CYS A 19 -14.95 -7.66 -35.26
C CYS A 19 -15.69 -6.31 -35.07
N THR A 20 -15.83 -5.49 -36.11
CA THR A 20 -16.56 -4.22 -36.02
C THR A 20 -18.07 -4.39 -35.86
N HIS A 21 -18.63 -5.51 -36.35
CA HIS A 21 -20.06 -5.80 -36.25
C HIS A 21 -20.45 -6.56 -34.97
N LEU A 22 -19.51 -7.25 -34.32
CA LEU A 22 -19.77 -8.05 -33.11
C LEU A 22 -20.33 -7.24 -31.91
N PRO A 23 -19.89 -6.01 -31.64
CA PRO A 23 -20.44 -5.21 -30.55
C PRO A 23 -21.93 -4.88 -30.67
N ASN A 24 -22.52 -5.04 -31.86
CA ASN A 24 -23.94 -4.80 -32.11
C ASN A 24 -24.82 -6.00 -31.71
N LEU A 25 -24.23 -7.13 -31.33
CA LEU A 25 -24.95 -8.32 -30.88
C LEU A 25 -25.28 -8.24 -29.40
N PRO A 26 -26.33 -8.94 -28.93
CA PRO A 26 -26.58 -9.12 -27.49
C PRO A 26 -25.37 -9.75 -26.80
N ASP A 27 -25.01 -9.27 -25.58
CA ASP A 27 -23.78 -9.63 -24.87
C ASP A 27 -23.60 -11.17 -24.73
N ALA A 28 -24.66 -11.92 -24.42
CA ALA A 28 -24.59 -13.39 -24.30
C ALA A 28 -24.22 -14.07 -25.62
N THR A 29 -24.78 -13.63 -26.75
CA THR A 29 -24.49 -14.16 -28.09
C THR A 29 -23.09 -13.74 -28.52
N ALA A 30 -22.72 -12.48 -28.31
CA ALA A 30 -21.40 -11.94 -28.62
C ALA A 30 -20.31 -12.72 -27.89
N LYS A 31 -20.49 -13.01 -26.59
CA LYS A 31 -19.57 -13.79 -25.76
C LYS A 31 -19.31 -15.18 -26.36
N ALA A 32 -20.36 -15.93 -26.72
CA ALA A 32 -20.21 -17.24 -27.36
C ALA A 32 -19.45 -17.14 -28.70
N VAL A 33 -19.76 -16.14 -29.51
CA VAL A 33 -19.11 -15.91 -30.79
C VAL A 33 -17.65 -15.52 -30.63
N TYR A 34 -17.31 -14.69 -29.64
CA TYR A 34 -15.93 -14.32 -29.35
C TYR A 34 -15.10 -15.52 -28.92
N HIS A 35 -15.61 -16.38 -28.03
CA HIS A 35 -14.92 -17.60 -27.62
C HIS A 35 -14.70 -18.55 -28.79
N PHE A 36 -15.73 -18.80 -29.57
CA PHE A 36 -15.61 -19.64 -30.78
C PHE A 36 -14.58 -19.07 -31.76
N THR A 37 -14.57 -17.77 -31.96
CA THR A 37 -13.62 -17.11 -32.88
C THR A 37 -12.19 -17.25 -32.39
N LEU A 38 -11.95 -17.03 -31.08
CA LEU A 38 -10.63 -17.19 -30.47
C LEU A 38 -10.12 -18.62 -30.56
N GLU A 39 -10.98 -19.63 -30.33
CA GLU A 39 -10.65 -21.04 -30.47
C GLU A 39 -10.21 -21.36 -31.93
N LYS A 40 -10.95 -20.88 -32.92
CA LYS A 40 -10.63 -21.14 -34.34
C LYS A 40 -9.39 -20.39 -34.85
N ILE A 41 -9.05 -19.23 -34.25
CA ILE A 41 -7.86 -18.47 -34.59
C ILE A 41 -6.61 -18.98 -33.87
N GLN A 42 -6.77 -19.69 -32.75
CA GLN A 42 -5.67 -20.17 -31.89
C GLN A 42 -4.47 -20.77 -32.66
N PRO A 43 -4.64 -21.67 -33.67
CA PRO A 43 -3.51 -22.24 -34.39
C PRO A 43 -2.69 -21.20 -35.20
N ARG A 44 -3.26 -20.04 -35.50
CA ARG A 44 -2.66 -18.99 -36.36
C ARG A 44 -2.65 -17.61 -35.70
N VAL A 45 -2.57 -17.53 -34.36
CA VAL A 45 -2.60 -16.29 -33.57
C VAL A 45 -1.61 -15.25 -34.10
N ILE A 46 -0.37 -15.67 -34.42
CA ILE A 46 0.68 -14.80 -34.95
C ILE A 46 0.27 -14.04 -36.22
N SER A 47 -0.57 -14.66 -37.05
CA SER A 47 -1.06 -14.03 -38.29
C SER A 47 -2.18 -13.02 -38.07
N PHE A 48 -2.87 -13.04 -36.92
CA PHE A 48 -4.08 -12.27 -36.59
C PHE A 48 -3.98 -11.52 -35.26
N GLU A 49 -2.76 -11.15 -34.82
CA GLU A 49 -2.51 -10.56 -33.49
C GLU A 49 -3.41 -9.34 -33.21
N GLU A 50 -3.60 -8.46 -34.18
CA GLU A 50 -4.41 -7.26 -34.05
C GLU A 50 -5.89 -7.56 -33.80
N GLN A 51 -6.43 -8.49 -34.59
CA GLN A 51 -7.82 -8.93 -34.48
C GLN A 51 -8.05 -9.68 -33.16
N VAL A 52 -7.11 -10.52 -32.77
CA VAL A 52 -7.12 -11.23 -31.47
C VAL A 52 -7.10 -10.21 -30.32
N ALA A 53 -6.27 -9.19 -30.37
CA ALA A 53 -6.23 -8.14 -29.34
C ALA A 53 -7.58 -7.41 -29.24
N SER A 54 -8.18 -7.02 -30.38
CA SER A 54 -9.48 -6.37 -30.43
C SER A 54 -10.59 -7.26 -29.84
N ILE A 55 -10.65 -8.53 -30.28
CA ILE A 55 -11.62 -9.52 -29.76
C ILE A 55 -11.49 -9.67 -28.25
N ARG A 56 -10.28 -9.81 -27.74
CA ARG A 56 -10.01 -9.97 -26.30
C ARG A 56 -10.41 -8.74 -25.51
N GLN A 57 -10.16 -7.53 -26.03
CA GLN A 57 -10.59 -6.28 -25.37
C GLN A 57 -12.11 -6.18 -25.27
N HIS A 58 -12.86 -6.48 -26.35
CA HIS A 58 -14.31 -6.46 -26.33
C HIS A 58 -14.89 -7.54 -25.40
N LEU A 59 -14.33 -8.74 -25.44
CA LEU A 59 -14.75 -9.84 -24.56
C LEU A 59 -14.50 -9.49 -23.09
N ALA A 60 -13.36 -8.87 -22.77
CA ALA A 60 -13.07 -8.40 -21.41
C ALA A 60 -14.08 -7.34 -20.95
N THR A 61 -14.50 -6.44 -21.84
CA THR A 61 -15.52 -5.43 -21.51
C THR A 61 -16.89 -6.06 -21.21
N ILE A 62 -17.25 -7.17 -21.88
CA ILE A 62 -18.48 -7.91 -21.55
C ILE A 62 -18.36 -8.54 -20.17
N TYR A 63 -17.24 -9.19 -19.85
CA TYR A 63 -17.00 -9.76 -18.52
C TYR A 63 -17.00 -8.68 -17.43
N GLU A 64 -16.43 -7.50 -17.70
CA GLU A 64 -16.49 -6.35 -16.78
C GLU A 64 -17.92 -5.93 -16.46
N LYS A 65 -18.81 -5.89 -17.46
CA LYS A 65 -20.22 -5.58 -17.27
C LYS A 65 -20.96 -6.64 -16.44
N GLU A 66 -20.57 -7.91 -16.58
CA GLU A 66 -21.10 -9.03 -15.82
C GLU A 66 -20.56 -9.10 -14.40
N GLY A 67 -19.51 -8.33 -14.06
CA GLY A 67 -18.83 -8.38 -12.77
C GLY A 67 -17.88 -9.57 -12.61
N ASP A 68 -17.55 -10.24 -13.70
CA ASP A 68 -16.62 -11.38 -13.73
C ASP A 68 -15.19 -10.88 -13.99
N TRP A 69 -14.60 -10.31 -12.94
CA TRP A 69 -13.31 -9.61 -13.01
C TRP A 69 -12.16 -10.55 -13.37
N ARG A 70 -12.17 -11.78 -12.84
CA ARG A 70 -11.14 -12.77 -13.07
C ARG A 70 -11.06 -13.20 -14.53
N ASN A 71 -12.18 -13.55 -15.12
CA ASN A 71 -12.24 -13.94 -16.52
C ASN A 71 -11.92 -12.75 -17.45
N ALA A 72 -12.34 -11.54 -17.11
CA ALA A 72 -11.96 -10.32 -17.83
C ALA A 72 -10.43 -10.15 -17.85
N ALA A 73 -9.77 -10.29 -16.71
CA ALA A 73 -8.31 -10.20 -16.61
C ALA A 73 -7.62 -11.30 -17.44
N GLN A 74 -8.04 -12.56 -17.29
CA GLN A 74 -7.45 -13.71 -18.01
C GLN A 74 -7.56 -13.57 -19.53
N VAL A 75 -8.67 -13.05 -20.02
CA VAL A 75 -8.85 -12.77 -21.45
C VAL A 75 -7.81 -11.75 -21.94
N LEU A 76 -7.58 -10.68 -21.20
CA LEU A 76 -6.59 -9.64 -21.57
C LEU A 76 -5.15 -10.15 -21.46
N VAL A 77 -4.84 -10.99 -20.48
CA VAL A 77 -3.51 -11.63 -20.33
C VAL A 77 -3.09 -12.40 -21.58
N GLY A 78 -4.05 -12.97 -22.30
CA GLY A 78 -3.77 -13.69 -23.53
C GLY A 78 -3.40 -12.80 -24.73
N ILE A 79 -3.35 -11.48 -24.61
CA ILE A 79 -2.87 -10.59 -25.69
C ILE A 79 -1.33 -10.67 -25.74
N PRO A 80 -0.71 -11.01 -26.88
CA PRO A 80 0.74 -11.17 -27.02
C PRO A 80 1.45 -9.79 -27.11
N LEU A 81 1.52 -9.06 -25.98
CA LEU A 81 2.07 -7.70 -25.94
C LEU A 81 3.59 -7.64 -26.12
N GLU A 82 4.30 -8.68 -25.70
CA GLU A 82 5.77 -8.74 -25.71
C GLU A 82 6.32 -9.78 -26.70
N THR A 83 5.60 -10.86 -26.90
CA THR A 83 6.03 -12.04 -27.69
C THR A 83 5.55 -12.01 -29.13
N GLY A 84 4.64 -11.10 -29.47
CA GLY A 84 4.08 -10.98 -30.81
C GLY A 84 5.04 -10.34 -31.82
N GLN A 85 4.75 -10.53 -33.11
CA GLN A 85 5.46 -9.84 -34.21
C GLN A 85 5.07 -8.37 -34.31
N LYS A 86 3.87 -8.00 -33.82
CA LYS A 86 3.41 -6.61 -33.82
C LYS A 86 4.04 -5.85 -32.67
N GLN A 87 4.74 -4.77 -33.01
CA GLN A 87 5.20 -3.81 -32.00
C GLN A 87 4.02 -2.90 -31.61
N TYR A 88 3.51 -3.10 -30.39
CA TYR A 88 2.50 -2.23 -29.80
C TYR A 88 3.14 -0.95 -29.28
N ASN A 89 2.41 0.17 -29.37
CA ASN A 89 2.81 1.41 -28.75
C ASN A 89 2.95 1.25 -27.23
N VAL A 90 3.89 1.99 -26.63
CA VAL A 90 4.13 2.02 -25.18
C VAL A 90 2.86 2.33 -24.42
N ASP A 91 2.10 3.34 -24.85
CA ASP A 91 0.83 3.75 -24.22
C ASP A 91 -0.22 2.62 -24.24
N TYR A 92 -0.33 1.88 -25.34
CA TYR A 92 -1.23 0.74 -25.44
C TYR A 92 -0.85 -0.40 -24.49
N LYS A 93 0.45 -0.72 -24.40
CA LYS A 93 0.95 -1.74 -23.47
C LYS A 93 0.68 -1.32 -22.03
N LEU A 94 1.00 -0.06 -21.72
CA LEU A 94 0.81 0.49 -20.38
C LEU A 94 -0.67 0.47 -19.98
N ASP A 95 -1.57 0.95 -20.84
CA ASP A 95 -3.02 0.93 -20.60
C ASP A 95 -3.54 -0.50 -20.38
N THR A 96 -3.11 -1.46 -21.21
CA THR A 96 -3.51 -2.87 -21.07
C THR A 96 -3.02 -3.47 -19.75
N TYR A 97 -1.77 -3.22 -19.35
CA TYR A 97 -1.26 -3.72 -18.06
C TYR A 97 -1.99 -3.10 -16.88
N LEU A 98 -2.30 -1.80 -16.93
CA LEU A 98 -3.06 -1.12 -15.90
C LEU A 98 -4.50 -1.65 -15.81
N LYS A 99 -5.12 -1.92 -16.95
CA LYS A 99 -6.46 -2.52 -17.01
C LYS A 99 -6.46 -3.92 -16.37
N ILE A 100 -5.49 -4.76 -16.70
CA ILE A 100 -5.35 -6.10 -16.10
C ILE A 100 -5.13 -5.99 -14.59
N ALA A 101 -4.23 -5.11 -14.14
CA ALA A 101 -3.96 -4.92 -12.73
C ALA A 101 -5.21 -4.46 -11.95
N ARG A 102 -5.99 -3.53 -12.52
CA ARG A 102 -7.26 -3.08 -11.94
C ARG A 102 -8.26 -4.22 -11.79
N LEU A 103 -8.41 -5.05 -12.82
CA LEU A 103 -9.33 -6.18 -12.80
C LEU A 103 -8.96 -7.22 -11.73
N TYR A 104 -7.67 -7.50 -11.55
CA TYR A 104 -7.22 -8.36 -10.46
C TYR A 104 -7.43 -7.73 -9.07
N LEU A 105 -7.35 -6.40 -8.94
CA LEU A 105 -7.70 -5.73 -7.68
C LEU A 105 -9.19 -5.76 -7.37
N GLU A 106 -10.06 -5.78 -8.38
CA GLU A 106 -11.50 -5.98 -8.17
C GLU A 106 -11.84 -7.45 -7.81
N ASP A 107 -11.00 -8.40 -8.23
CA ASP A 107 -11.09 -9.84 -7.89
C ASP A 107 -10.38 -10.20 -6.55
N ASP A 108 -9.93 -9.20 -5.79
CA ASP A 108 -9.17 -9.37 -4.54
C ASP A 108 -7.87 -10.21 -4.69
N ASP A 109 -7.24 -10.18 -5.87
CA ASP A 109 -5.94 -10.83 -6.13
C ASP A 109 -4.80 -9.79 -6.27
N PRO A 110 -4.24 -9.29 -5.14
CA PRO A 110 -3.19 -8.28 -5.16
C PRO A 110 -1.86 -8.81 -5.72
N VAL A 111 -1.64 -10.12 -5.72
CA VAL A 111 -0.38 -10.74 -6.18
C VAL A 111 -0.26 -10.63 -7.70
N GLN A 112 -1.32 -11.02 -8.40
CA GLN A 112 -1.37 -10.86 -9.85
C GLN A 112 -1.39 -9.38 -10.25
N ALA A 113 -2.15 -8.55 -9.53
CA ALA A 113 -2.17 -7.11 -9.77
C ALA A 113 -0.76 -6.50 -9.66
N GLU A 114 0.02 -6.83 -8.63
CA GLU A 114 1.39 -6.36 -8.43
C GLU A 114 2.32 -6.79 -9.59
N ALA A 115 2.19 -8.02 -10.08
CA ALA A 115 2.99 -8.49 -11.21
C ALA A 115 2.80 -7.61 -12.47
N TYR A 116 1.56 -7.19 -12.75
CA TYR A 116 1.27 -6.31 -13.89
C TYR A 116 1.63 -4.85 -13.63
N ILE A 117 1.50 -4.36 -12.40
CA ILE A 117 2.02 -3.03 -12.01
C ILE A 117 3.54 -2.97 -12.15
N ASN A 118 4.27 -4.02 -11.79
CA ASN A 118 5.72 -4.09 -11.97
C ASN A 118 6.10 -4.05 -13.47
N ARG A 119 5.35 -4.70 -14.36
CA ARG A 119 5.55 -4.57 -15.81
C ARG A 119 5.23 -3.15 -16.30
N ALA A 120 4.14 -2.56 -15.83
CA ALA A 120 3.75 -1.20 -16.15
C ALA A 120 4.80 -0.17 -15.68
N SER A 121 5.48 -0.41 -14.55
CA SER A 121 6.51 0.49 -14.01
C SER A 121 7.70 0.70 -14.95
N LEU A 122 8.02 -0.28 -15.77
CA LEU A 122 9.11 -0.19 -16.76
C LEU A 122 8.74 0.75 -17.91
N LEU A 123 7.46 0.86 -18.24
CA LEU A 123 6.97 1.62 -19.39
C LEU A 123 6.48 3.02 -19.03
N GLN A 124 6.15 3.28 -17.74
CA GLN A 124 5.56 4.54 -17.31
C GLN A 124 6.42 5.77 -17.63
N ASN A 125 7.76 5.64 -17.58
CA ASN A 125 8.68 6.75 -17.85
C ASN A 125 8.86 7.03 -19.34
N GLU A 126 8.51 6.07 -20.21
CA GLU A 126 8.58 6.20 -21.65
C GLU A 126 7.30 6.82 -22.23
N SER A 127 6.20 6.72 -21.48
CA SER A 127 4.90 7.30 -21.88
C SER A 127 4.87 8.80 -21.60
N SER A 128 4.48 9.58 -22.59
CA SER A 128 4.21 11.02 -22.45
C SER A 128 2.76 11.32 -22.01
N ASN A 129 1.91 10.30 -21.89
CA ASN A 129 0.50 10.46 -21.54
C ASN A 129 0.34 10.60 -20.01
N GLU A 130 0.09 11.82 -19.56
CA GLU A 130 -0.05 12.14 -18.14
C GLU A 130 -1.23 11.42 -17.47
N GLN A 131 -2.32 11.15 -18.21
CA GLN A 131 -3.45 10.38 -17.67
C GLN A 131 -3.07 8.94 -17.34
N LEU A 132 -2.30 8.28 -18.21
CA LEU A 132 -1.81 6.93 -17.95
C LEU A 132 -0.82 6.89 -16.77
N GLN A 133 0.02 7.92 -16.63
CA GLN A 133 0.91 8.04 -15.47
C GLN A 133 0.14 8.21 -14.16
N ILE A 134 -0.96 8.98 -14.16
CA ILE A 134 -1.83 9.11 -13.00
C ILE A 134 -2.53 7.78 -12.71
N HIS A 135 -3.08 7.14 -13.73
CA HIS A 135 -3.73 5.83 -13.61
C HIS A 135 -2.77 4.78 -13.01
N TYR A 136 -1.52 4.76 -13.46
CA TYR A 136 -0.49 3.93 -12.85
C TYR A 136 -0.31 4.22 -11.36
N LYS A 137 -0.21 5.50 -10.96
CA LYS A 137 -0.03 5.88 -9.56
C LYS A 137 -1.22 5.47 -8.68
N VAL A 138 -2.44 5.58 -9.21
CA VAL A 138 -3.66 5.12 -8.51
C VAL A 138 -3.63 3.60 -8.30
N CYS A 139 -3.37 2.84 -9.37
CA CYS A 139 -3.29 1.38 -9.27
C CYS A 139 -2.17 0.94 -8.33
N TYR A 140 -1.00 1.59 -8.38
CA TYR A 140 0.11 1.29 -7.47
C TYR A 140 -0.24 1.57 -6.01
N ALA A 141 -0.90 2.70 -5.71
CA ALA A 141 -1.36 3.01 -4.36
C ALA A 141 -2.37 1.97 -3.85
N ARG A 142 -3.30 1.51 -4.70
CA ARG A 142 -4.25 0.44 -4.36
C ARG A 142 -3.53 -0.88 -4.08
N VAL A 143 -2.54 -1.28 -4.89
CA VAL A 143 -1.75 -2.49 -4.63
C VAL A 143 -1.04 -2.42 -3.28
N LEU A 144 -0.46 -1.26 -2.93
CA LEU A 144 0.18 -1.06 -1.62
C LEU A 144 -0.82 -1.20 -0.46
N ASP A 145 -2.04 -0.67 -0.61
CA ASP A 145 -3.13 -0.77 0.36
C ASP A 145 -3.55 -2.24 0.56
N PHE A 146 -3.80 -2.98 -0.51
CA PHE A 146 -4.10 -4.41 -0.46
C PHE A 146 -2.97 -5.24 0.16
N ARG A 147 -1.71 -4.85 -0.09
CA ARG A 147 -0.50 -5.47 0.49
C ARG A 147 -0.22 -5.02 1.91
N ARG A 148 -1.13 -4.26 2.52
CA ARG A 148 -1.04 -3.72 3.90
C ARG A 148 0.18 -2.82 4.15
N LYS A 149 0.80 -2.30 3.09
CA LYS A 149 1.85 -1.28 3.18
C LYS A 149 1.22 0.11 3.33
N PHE A 150 0.44 0.26 4.40
CA PHE A 150 -0.45 1.39 4.60
C PHE A 150 0.23 2.75 4.58
N ILE A 151 1.42 2.88 5.18
CA ILE A 151 2.10 4.18 5.21
C ILE A 151 2.59 4.61 3.81
N GLU A 152 3.09 3.66 3.01
CA GLU A 152 3.48 3.91 1.63
C GLU A 152 2.26 4.24 0.76
N ALA A 153 1.16 3.49 0.93
CA ALA A 153 -0.11 3.76 0.26
C ALA A 153 -0.63 5.16 0.60
N ALA A 154 -0.62 5.54 1.88
CA ALA A 154 -1.06 6.84 2.35
C ALA A 154 -0.26 7.99 1.69
N GLN A 155 1.06 7.85 1.57
CA GLN A 155 1.91 8.83 0.90
C GLN A 155 1.53 8.98 -0.59
N ARG A 156 1.31 7.87 -1.30
CA ARG A 156 0.92 7.89 -2.71
C ARG A 156 -0.46 8.49 -2.93
N TYR A 157 -1.44 8.13 -2.10
CA TYR A 157 -2.77 8.74 -2.15
C TYR A 157 -2.74 10.23 -1.83
N ASN A 158 -1.94 10.64 -0.86
CA ASN A 158 -1.77 12.07 -0.54
C ASN A 158 -1.14 12.84 -1.71
N GLU A 159 -0.11 12.30 -2.36
CA GLU A 159 0.48 12.89 -3.57
C GLU A 159 -0.56 13.06 -4.69
N LEU A 160 -1.44 12.06 -4.89
CA LEU A 160 -2.52 12.10 -5.87
C LEU A 160 -3.54 13.19 -5.56
N SER A 161 -3.85 13.43 -4.29
CA SER A 161 -4.83 14.43 -3.86
C SER A 161 -4.44 15.87 -4.21
N TYR A 162 -3.17 16.13 -4.52
CA TYR A 162 -2.66 17.44 -4.95
C TYR A 162 -2.53 17.60 -6.47
N LYS A 163 -2.79 16.55 -7.26
CA LYS A 163 -2.68 16.63 -8.72
C LYS A 163 -3.85 17.40 -9.32
N SER A 164 -3.58 18.57 -9.93
CA SER A 164 -4.60 19.45 -10.52
C SER A 164 -5.34 18.84 -11.71
N ILE A 165 -4.71 17.89 -12.41
CA ILE A 165 -5.30 17.18 -13.56
C ILE A 165 -6.40 16.20 -13.14
N VAL A 166 -6.38 15.73 -11.87
CA VAL A 166 -7.39 14.84 -11.30
C VAL A 166 -8.61 15.65 -10.89
N HIS A 167 -9.80 15.17 -11.20
CA HIS A 167 -11.05 15.83 -10.81
C HIS A 167 -11.14 16.00 -9.28
N GLU A 168 -11.79 17.06 -8.83
CA GLU A 168 -11.84 17.42 -7.40
C GLU A 168 -12.43 16.31 -6.53
N SER A 169 -13.49 15.64 -6.99
CA SER A 169 -14.10 14.51 -6.27
C SER A 169 -13.13 13.33 -6.10
N GLU A 170 -12.35 13.03 -7.13
CA GLU A 170 -11.35 11.95 -7.09
C GLU A 170 -10.15 12.32 -6.20
N ARG A 171 -9.77 13.60 -6.17
CA ARG A 171 -8.74 14.11 -5.25
C ARG A 171 -9.18 13.97 -3.78
N LEU A 172 -10.46 14.25 -3.51
CA LEU A 172 -11.03 14.10 -2.17
C LEU A 172 -11.11 12.63 -1.77
N GLU A 173 -11.48 11.74 -2.70
CA GLU A 173 -11.49 10.30 -2.46
C GLU A 173 -10.07 9.76 -2.22
N ALA A 174 -9.08 10.21 -2.98
CA ALA A 174 -7.68 9.88 -2.71
C ALA A 174 -7.23 10.35 -1.32
N LEU A 175 -7.63 11.56 -0.92
CA LEU A 175 -7.33 12.07 0.42
C LEU A 175 -7.99 11.23 1.53
N LYS A 176 -9.21 10.77 1.32
CA LYS A 176 -9.91 9.85 2.22
C LYS A 176 -9.16 8.52 2.37
N HIS A 177 -8.71 7.94 1.25
CA HIS A 177 -7.87 6.72 1.29
C HIS A 177 -6.54 6.97 2.00
N ALA A 178 -5.89 8.13 1.78
CA ALA A 178 -4.67 8.50 2.50
C ALA A 178 -4.89 8.56 4.02
N LEU A 179 -6.01 9.13 4.45
CA LEU A 179 -6.38 9.21 5.85
C LEU A 179 -6.64 7.82 6.44
N ASN A 180 -7.44 7.00 5.79
CA ASN A 180 -7.76 5.64 6.27
C ASN A 180 -6.48 4.78 6.39
N CYS A 181 -5.63 4.79 5.37
CA CYS A 181 -4.35 4.08 5.41
C CYS A 181 -3.43 4.61 6.52
N THR A 182 -3.42 5.93 6.79
CA THR A 182 -2.60 6.50 7.87
C THR A 182 -3.07 6.03 9.25
N ILE A 183 -4.39 5.92 9.46
CA ILE A 183 -4.96 5.39 10.72
C ILE A 183 -4.60 3.92 10.91
N LEU A 184 -4.65 3.12 9.84
CA LEU A 184 -4.36 1.68 9.87
C LEU A 184 -2.86 1.35 9.96
N ALA A 185 -1.99 2.30 9.64
CA ALA A 185 -0.55 2.11 9.66
C ALA A 185 -0.03 1.86 11.08
N SER A 186 1.03 1.07 11.20
CA SER A 186 1.71 0.81 12.47
C SER A 186 2.23 2.08 13.12
N ALA A 187 2.16 2.18 14.44
CA ALA A 187 2.66 3.33 15.19
C ALA A 187 4.18 3.50 14.97
N GLY A 188 4.61 4.73 14.64
CA GLY A 188 6.00 5.04 14.38
C GLY A 188 6.19 6.44 13.81
N GLN A 189 7.45 6.83 13.60
CA GLN A 189 7.81 8.19 13.18
C GLN A 189 7.21 8.58 11.81
N GLN A 190 7.15 7.63 10.87
CA GLN A 190 6.57 7.90 9.53
C GLN A 190 5.07 8.18 9.62
N ARG A 191 4.34 7.37 10.44
CA ARG A 191 2.92 7.62 10.71
C ARG A 191 2.70 8.98 11.36
N SER A 192 3.50 9.35 12.38
CA SER A 192 3.37 10.64 13.05
C SER A 192 3.57 11.81 12.09
N ARG A 193 4.51 11.73 11.17
CA ARG A 193 4.72 12.75 10.12
C ARG A 193 3.51 12.84 9.18
N MET A 194 2.95 11.69 8.80
CA MET A 194 1.79 11.66 7.90
C MET A 194 0.54 12.21 8.60
N LEU A 195 0.31 11.85 9.87
CA LEU A 195 -0.75 12.42 10.70
C LEU A 195 -0.65 13.96 10.77
N ALA A 196 0.56 14.49 11.01
CA ALA A 196 0.80 15.94 11.02
C ALA A 196 0.52 16.61 9.66
N THR A 197 0.85 15.95 8.56
CA THR A 197 0.59 16.44 7.20
C THR A 197 -0.90 16.52 6.93
N LEU A 198 -1.64 15.45 7.23
CA LEU A 198 -3.09 15.37 7.01
C LEU A 198 -3.87 16.28 7.97
N PHE A 199 -3.41 16.45 9.21
CA PHE A 199 -4.05 17.34 10.17
C PHE A 199 -3.99 18.81 9.76
N LYS A 200 -2.90 19.23 9.09
CA LYS A 200 -2.73 20.58 8.54
C LYS A 200 -3.52 20.83 7.26
N ASP A 201 -4.02 19.80 6.61
CA ASP A 201 -4.81 19.94 5.38
C ASP A 201 -6.27 20.21 5.72
N GLU A 202 -6.76 21.42 5.43
CA GLU A 202 -8.13 21.85 5.71
C GLU A 202 -9.19 20.96 5.03
N ARG A 203 -8.86 20.34 3.91
CA ARG A 203 -9.76 19.43 3.21
C ARG A 203 -10.09 18.19 4.04
N CYS A 204 -9.18 17.76 4.93
CA CYS A 204 -9.39 16.61 5.81
C CYS A 204 -10.52 16.84 6.83
N GLN A 205 -10.81 18.10 7.21
CA GLN A 205 -11.87 18.44 8.16
C GLN A 205 -13.26 18.03 7.67
N GLN A 206 -13.44 17.89 6.35
CA GLN A 206 -14.70 17.47 5.75
C GLN A 206 -14.90 15.95 5.77
N LEU A 207 -13.84 15.19 6.09
CA LEU A 207 -13.88 13.74 6.07
C LEU A 207 -14.41 13.16 7.39
N ALA A 208 -15.25 12.13 7.29
CA ALA A 208 -15.86 11.49 8.46
C ALA A 208 -14.82 10.92 9.46
N ALA A 209 -13.66 10.49 9.00
CA ALA A 209 -12.58 9.97 9.83
C ALA A 209 -11.72 11.06 10.51
N TYR A 210 -12.00 12.35 10.28
CA TYR A 210 -11.20 13.45 10.84
C TYR A 210 -11.14 13.44 12.37
N GLY A 211 -12.24 13.09 13.04
CA GLY A 211 -12.27 13.02 14.52
C GLY A 211 -11.28 11.99 15.11
N ILE A 212 -10.99 10.91 14.37
CA ILE A 212 -9.97 9.93 14.78
C ILE A 212 -8.57 10.47 14.47
N LEU A 213 -8.39 11.10 13.31
CA LEU A 213 -7.14 11.76 12.94
C LEU A 213 -6.72 12.79 14.00
N GLU A 214 -7.64 13.65 14.42
CA GLU A 214 -7.39 14.66 15.45
C GLU A 214 -6.93 14.02 16.76
N LYS A 215 -7.61 12.97 17.22
CA LYS A 215 -7.24 12.27 18.47
C LYS A 215 -5.87 11.62 18.35
N MET A 216 -5.59 10.98 17.21
CA MET A 216 -4.27 10.37 16.96
C MET A 216 -3.15 11.42 16.89
N TYR A 217 -3.40 12.56 16.26
CA TYR A 217 -2.43 13.64 16.18
C TYR A 217 -2.15 14.30 17.54
N LEU A 218 -3.19 14.43 18.37
CA LEU A 218 -3.08 15.01 19.71
C LEU A 218 -2.67 13.98 20.79
N ASP A 219 -2.25 12.78 20.40
CA ASP A 219 -1.87 11.69 21.30
C ASP A 219 -2.95 11.35 22.35
N ARG A 220 -4.23 11.47 21.99
CA ARG A 220 -5.36 11.12 22.88
C ARG A 220 -5.67 9.64 22.77
N ILE A 221 -6.07 9.04 23.89
CA ILE A 221 -6.50 7.65 23.97
C ILE A 221 -7.84 7.47 23.23
N ILE A 222 -7.91 6.48 22.35
CA ILE A 222 -9.08 6.14 21.55
C ILE A 222 -9.72 4.88 22.14
N ARG A 223 -11.01 4.93 22.41
CA ARG A 223 -11.78 3.80 22.94
C ARG A 223 -12.57 3.08 21.86
N GLY A 224 -12.86 1.79 22.05
CA GLY A 224 -13.49 0.92 21.06
C GLY A 224 -14.83 1.43 20.51
N ASN A 225 -15.66 2.10 21.33
CA ASN A 225 -16.93 2.68 20.91
C ASN A 225 -16.79 3.78 19.82
N GLN A 226 -15.65 4.45 19.76
CA GLN A 226 -15.38 5.52 18.81
C GLN A 226 -14.91 5.00 17.45
N LEU A 227 -14.56 3.72 17.39
CA LEU A 227 -14.05 3.06 16.19
C LEU A 227 -15.13 2.40 15.34
N GLN A 228 -16.33 2.18 15.88
CA GLN A 228 -17.40 1.45 15.20
C GLN A 228 -17.81 2.12 13.88
N GLU A 229 -17.97 3.43 13.88
CA GLU A 229 -18.32 4.19 12.68
C GLU A 229 -17.19 4.13 11.64
N PHE A 230 -15.96 4.25 12.11
CA PHE A 230 -14.78 4.17 11.22
C PHE A 230 -14.62 2.75 10.65
N ALA A 231 -14.78 1.72 11.47
CA ALA A 231 -14.70 0.34 11.03
C ALA A 231 -15.75 0.02 9.94
N ALA A 232 -16.93 0.65 10.01
CA ALA A 232 -17.95 0.49 8.96
C ALA A 232 -17.51 1.03 7.60
N MET A 233 -16.68 2.09 7.58
CA MET A 233 -16.18 2.75 6.36
C MET A 233 -14.99 2.06 5.70
N LEU A 234 -14.35 1.13 6.40
CA LEU A 234 -13.18 0.42 5.88
C LEU A 234 -13.56 -0.60 4.80
N MET A 235 -12.66 -0.78 3.85
CA MET A 235 -12.78 -1.78 2.79
C MET A 235 -12.61 -3.21 3.36
N PRO A 236 -13.16 -4.25 2.70
CA PRO A 236 -13.07 -5.63 3.20
C PRO A 236 -11.64 -6.08 3.51
N HIS A 237 -10.67 -5.83 2.61
CA HIS A 237 -9.26 -6.18 2.82
C HIS A 237 -8.60 -5.46 4.00
N GLN A 238 -9.11 -4.28 4.39
CA GLN A 238 -8.64 -3.51 5.53
C GLN A 238 -9.23 -3.99 6.87
N LYS A 239 -10.32 -4.77 6.82
CA LYS A 239 -10.99 -5.37 8.00
C LYS A 239 -10.44 -6.73 8.39
N ALA A 240 -9.56 -7.33 7.59
CA ALA A 240 -9.00 -8.65 7.81
C ALA A 240 -8.29 -8.76 9.18
N THR A 241 -8.23 -9.97 9.72
CA THR A 241 -7.56 -10.26 10.99
C THR A 241 -6.07 -10.53 10.80
N THR A 242 -5.29 -10.41 11.85
CA THR A 242 -3.85 -10.73 11.82
C THR A 242 -3.57 -12.21 11.60
N ALA A 243 -4.52 -13.09 11.89
CA ALA A 243 -4.41 -14.53 11.60
C ALA A 243 -4.39 -14.82 10.09
N ASP A 244 -5.03 -13.98 9.27
CA ASP A 244 -5.01 -14.11 7.80
C ASP A 244 -3.65 -13.72 7.20
N GLU A 245 -2.78 -13.08 7.97
CA GLU A 245 -1.44 -12.65 7.55
C GLU A 245 -0.45 -13.83 7.51
N GLU A 246 -0.54 -14.77 8.46
CA GLU A 246 0.29 -15.99 8.48
C GLU A 246 -0.08 -16.92 7.32
N VAL A 247 -1.37 -17.09 7.03
CA VAL A 247 -1.86 -17.91 5.92
C VAL A 247 -1.43 -17.37 4.56
N CYS A 248 -1.44 -16.05 4.37
CA CYS A 248 -0.97 -15.43 3.12
C CYS A 248 0.55 -15.56 2.93
N LEU A 249 1.35 -15.54 4.00
CA LEU A 249 2.80 -15.68 3.94
C LEU A 249 3.22 -17.13 3.68
N GLU A 250 2.53 -18.12 4.26
CA GLU A 250 2.77 -19.55 4.03
C GLU A 250 2.40 -19.96 2.61
N ALA A 251 1.28 -19.48 2.06
CA ALA A 251 0.90 -19.73 0.68
C ALA A 251 1.94 -19.21 -0.35
N HIS A 252 2.69 -18.15 0.00
CA HIS A 252 3.79 -17.64 -0.82
C HIS A 252 5.03 -18.53 -0.81
N HIS A 253 5.30 -19.25 0.28
CA HIS A 253 6.45 -20.19 0.34
C HIS A 253 6.18 -21.50 -0.36
N GLU A 254 4.94 -22.00 -0.35
CA GLU A 254 4.57 -23.26 -1.03
C GLU A 254 4.40 -23.11 -2.55
N GLY A 255 4.04 -21.93 -3.05
CA GLY A 255 3.86 -21.69 -4.50
C GLY A 255 5.13 -21.73 -5.34
N GLN A 256 6.34 -21.79 -4.75
CA GLN A 256 7.60 -21.90 -5.47
C GLN A 256 8.10 -23.35 -5.69
N VAL A 257 7.50 -24.35 -5.08
CA VAL A 257 8.05 -25.73 -5.08
C VAL A 257 7.26 -26.76 -5.93
N THR A 258 6.04 -26.48 -6.38
CA THR A 258 5.25 -27.46 -7.12
C THR A 258 4.88 -27.02 -8.55
N ARG A 259 5.86 -27.05 -9.46
CA ARG A 259 5.60 -27.35 -10.88
C ARG A 259 5.65 -28.86 -11.06
N HIS A 260 4.50 -29.47 -11.12
CA HIS A 260 4.06 -30.74 -11.71
C HIS A 260 3.08 -31.47 -10.80
N ARG A 261 1.79 -31.34 -11.13
CA ARG A 261 0.80 -32.43 -11.03
C ARG A 261 -0.51 -32.01 -11.70
N ASP A 262 -1.14 -33.01 -12.32
CA ASP A 262 -2.23 -33.01 -13.26
C ASP A 262 -3.54 -32.34 -12.79
N PRO A 263 -4.41 -31.88 -13.75
CA PRO A 263 -5.68 -31.25 -13.48
C PRO A 263 -6.82 -32.26 -13.42
N GLU A 264 -7.20 -32.74 -12.25
CA GLU A 264 -8.50 -33.34 -12.04
C GLU A 264 -9.08 -33.03 -10.65
N LEU A 265 -10.34 -32.58 -10.67
CA LEU A 265 -11.32 -32.48 -9.59
C LEU A 265 -11.01 -31.53 -8.43
N HIS A 266 -11.54 -30.31 -8.51
CA HIS A 266 -12.18 -29.71 -7.32
C HIS A 266 -13.31 -28.75 -7.73
N GLN A 267 -14.55 -29.11 -7.33
CA GLN A 267 -15.74 -28.27 -7.35
C GLN A 267 -15.54 -27.11 -6.34
N PRO A 268 -16.04 -25.89 -6.65
CA PRO A 268 -16.00 -24.80 -5.69
C PRO A 268 -17.06 -25.02 -4.62
N THR A 269 -16.64 -25.45 -3.45
CA THR A 269 -17.47 -25.36 -2.25
C THR A 269 -17.49 -23.89 -1.83
N GLN A 270 -18.66 -23.26 -1.95
CA GLN A 270 -18.99 -22.01 -1.27
C GLN A 270 -18.89 -22.24 0.25
N SER A 271 -17.76 -21.90 0.81
CA SER A 271 -17.58 -21.82 2.25
C SER A 271 -17.96 -20.41 2.68
N LEU A 272 -19.21 -20.23 3.13
CA LEU A 272 -19.57 -19.15 4.03
C LEU A 272 -18.71 -19.31 5.29
N CYS A 273 -17.61 -18.60 5.38
CA CYS A 273 -16.84 -18.49 6.61
C CYS A 273 -17.63 -17.63 7.61
N HIS A 274 -18.45 -18.30 8.39
CA HIS A 274 -18.88 -17.79 9.69
C HIS A 274 -17.70 -17.99 10.64
N CYS A 275 -16.77 -17.03 10.66
CA CYS A 275 -15.65 -17.08 11.58
C CYS A 275 -16.10 -16.56 12.94
N ASP A 276 -16.42 -17.48 13.84
CA ASP A 276 -16.49 -17.23 15.28
C ASP A 276 -15.16 -16.61 15.74
N HIS A 277 -15.25 -15.43 16.35
CA HIS A 277 -14.12 -14.65 16.89
C HIS A 277 -13.38 -15.41 17.99
N LYS A 278 -12.44 -16.27 17.64
CA LYS A 278 -11.50 -16.86 18.57
C LYS A 278 -10.05 -16.44 18.20
N GLY A 279 -9.60 -15.30 18.73
CA GLY A 279 -8.19 -15.05 19.03
C GLY A 279 -7.43 -14.04 18.17
N GLY A 280 -7.86 -13.59 17.00
CA GLY A 280 -7.16 -12.58 16.20
C GLY A 280 -7.65 -11.16 16.45
N SER A 281 -6.74 -10.18 16.66
CA SER A 281 -7.14 -8.76 16.61
C SER A 281 -7.18 -8.28 15.17
N SER A 282 -8.16 -7.41 14.84
CA SER A 282 -8.21 -6.79 13.52
C SER A 282 -7.01 -5.85 13.31
N ILE A 283 -6.70 -5.52 12.05
CA ILE A 283 -5.66 -4.53 11.71
C ILE A 283 -5.93 -3.21 12.43
N LEU A 284 -7.19 -2.78 12.46
CA LEU A 284 -7.60 -1.55 13.14
C LEU A 284 -7.37 -1.64 14.65
N ASP A 285 -7.76 -2.73 15.30
CA ASP A 285 -7.55 -2.92 16.74
C ASP A 285 -6.06 -2.82 17.09
N ARG A 286 -5.20 -3.49 16.31
CA ARG A 286 -3.77 -3.43 16.48
C ARG A 286 -3.24 -2.00 16.35
N ALA A 287 -3.63 -1.28 15.30
CA ALA A 287 -3.18 0.10 15.06
C ALA A 287 -3.58 1.05 16.19
N VAL A 288 -4.78 0.85 16.77
CA VAL A 288 -5.29 1.66 17.89
C VAL A 288 -4.63 1.27 19.21
N ILE A 289 -4.43 -0.01 19.49
CA ILE A 289 -3.71 -0.48 20.68
C ILE A 289 -2.27 0.09 20.67
N GLU A 290 -1.55 -0.01 19.56
CA GLU A 290 -0.22 0.56 19.41
C GLU A 290 -0.21 2.10 19.59
N HIS A 291 -1.23 2.77 19.06
CA HIS A 291 -1.40 4.21 19.26
C HIS A 291 -1.62 4.56 20.74
N ASN A 292 -2.56 3.88 21.39
CA ASN A 292 -2.88 4.12 22.80
C ASN A 292 -1.68 3.84 23.70
N LEU A 293 -0.90 2.80 23.40
CA LEU A 293 0.33 2.49 24.12
C LEU A 293 1.38 3.59 23.94
N LEU A 294 1.56 4.10 22.72
CA LEU A 294 2.47 5.21 22.44
C LEU A 294 1.99 6.51 23.14
N SER A 295 0.68 6.74 23.20
CA SER A 295 0.11 7.88 23.93
C SER A 295 0.32 7.73 25.44
N ALA A 296 0.14 6.53 25.98
CA ALA A 296 0.44 6.23 27.39
C ALA A 296 1.91 6.48 27.75
N SER A 297 2.84 6.10 26.86
CA SER A 297 4.28 6.33 27.08
C SER A 297 4.67 7.80 27.21
N LYS A 298 3.83 8.73 26.75
CA LYS A 298 4.04 10.18 26.89
C LYS A 298 3.43 10.75 28.16
N LEU A 299 2.48 10.03 28.79
CA LEU A 299 1.74 10.47 29.96
C LEU A 299 2.28 9.86 31.25
N TYR A 300 2.77 8.62 31.19
CA TYR A 300 3.24 7.87 32.35
C TYR A 300 4.77 7.66 32.28
N ASN A 301 5.42 7.69 33.43
CA ASN A 301 6.82 7.29 33.56
C ASN A 301 6.92 5.76 33.67
N ASN A 302 5.96 5.13 34.33
CA ASN A 302 5.82 3.70 34.46
C ASN A 302 4.33 3.32 34.64
N ILE A 303 3.98 2.09 34.31
CA ILE A 303 2.63 1.55 34.45
C ILE A 303 2.70 0.04 34.65
N THR A 304 1.83 -0.51 35.51
CA THR A 304 1.74 -1.96 35.69
C THR A 304 1.07 -2.64 34.47
N PHE A 305 1.34 -3.93 34.24
CA PHE A 305 0.69 -4.66 33.14
C PHE A 305 -0.83 -4.71 33.29
N GLU A 306 -1.33 -4.76 34.53
CA GLU A 306 -2.77 -4.80 34.81
C GLU A 306 -3.45 -3.47 34.43
N GLU A 307 -2.87 -2.35 34.86
CA GLU A 307 -3.38 -1.01 34.54
C GLU A 307 -3.24 -0.71 33.04
N LEU A 308 -2.13 -1.13 32.43
CA LEU A 308 -1.92 -1.00 30.99
C LEU A 308 -2.95 -1.83 30.21
N GLY A 309 -3.20 -3.07 30.63
CA GLY A 309 -4.23 -3.92 30.04
C GLY A 309 -5.63 -3.31 30.13
N ALA A 310 -5.98 -2.74 31.29
CA ALA A 310 -7.24 -2.04 31.49
C ALA A 310 -7.34 -0.77 30.61
N LEU A 311 -6.25 -0.01 30.47
CA LEU A 311 -6.18 1.18 29.62
C LEU A 311 -6.38 0.84 28.14
N LEU A 312 -5.77 -0.27 27.69
CA LEU A 312 -5.79 -0.71 26.30
C LEU A 312 -7.00 -1.62 25.97
N GLU A 313 -7.85 -1.94 26.96
CA GLU A 313 -8.99 -2.85 26.84
C GLU A 313 -8.60 -4.27 26.38
N ILE A 314 -7.43 -4.77 26.81
CA ILE A 314 -6.87 -6.08 26.44
C ILE A 314 -6.32 -6.82 27.67
N PRO A 315 -6.13 -8.15 27.60
CA PRO A 315 -5.50 -8.91 28.69
C PRO A 315 -4.06 -8.43 28.96
N PRO A 316 -3.61 -8.40 30.24
CA PRO A 316 -2.26 -7.92 30.62
C PRO A 316 -1.12 -8.62 29.88
N ALA A 317 -1.17 -9.93 29.69
CA ALA A 317 -0.15 -10.68 28.93
C ALA A 317 -0.06 -10.25 27.45
N LYS A 318 -1.17 -9.84 26.84
CA LYS A 318 -1.18 -9.29 25.47
C LYS A 318 -0.61 -7.88 25.46
N ALA A 319 -0.89 -7.07 26.48
CA ALA A 319 -0.34 -5.73 26.62
C ALA A 319 1.19 -5.77 26.76
N GLU A 320 1.72 -6.67 27.60
CA GLU A 320 3.17 -6.91 27.74
C GLU A 320 3.80 -7.30 26.40
N LYS A 321 3.22 -8.27 25.69
CA LYS A 321 3.75 -8.73 24.38
C LYS A 321 3.83 -7.59 23.36
N ILE A 322 2.79 -6.75 23.25
CA ILE A 322 2.78 -5.62 22.31
C ILE A 322 3.80 -4.56 22.74
N ALA A 323 3.90 -4.25 24.05
CA ALA A 323 4.88 -3.32 24.56
C ALA A 323 6.32 -3.80 24.29
N SER A 324 6.60 -5.07 24.53
CA SER A 324 7.91 -5.70 24.25
C SER A 324 8.25 -5.60 22.76
N GLN A 325 7.30 -5.90 21.88
CA GLN A 325 7.50 -5.78 20.44
C GLN A 325 7.81 -4.36 20.02
N MET A 326 7.05 -3.36 20.48
CA MET A 326 7.26 -1.95 20.14
C MET A 326 8.60 -1.40 20.65
N ILE A 327 9.07 -1.85 21.82
CA ILE A 327 10.38 -1.51 22.36
C ILE A 327 11.49 -2.15 21.51
N THR A 328 11.37 -3.44 21.20
CA THR A 328 12.37 -4.18 20.40
C THR A 328 12.52 -3.60 18.99
N GLU A 329 11.41 -3.19 18.38
CA GLU A 329 11.39 -2.56 17.06
C GLU A 329 11.83 -1.07 17.10
N GLY A 330 12.13 -0.51 18.27
CA GLY A 330 12.56 0.88 18.45
C GLY A 330 11.44 1.91 18.16
N ARG A 331 10.19 1.50 18.18
CA ARG A 331 9.02 2.38 18.01
C ARG A 331 8.61 3.09 19.29
N MET A 332 9.02 2.56 20.44
CA MET A 332 8.81 3.11 21.76
C MET A 332 10.10 2.94 22.59
N ASN A 333 10.43 3.94 23.41
CA ASN A 333 11.58 3.88 24.31
C ASN A 333 11.11 3.44 25.69
N GLY A 334 11.80 2.46 26.28
CA GLY A 334 11.48 1.95 27.59
C GLY A 334 12.07 0.57 27.82
N PHE A 335 11.81 0.02 28.99
CA PHE A 335 12.17 -1.36 29.36
C PHE A 335 11.05 -1.98 30.19
N ILE A 336 11.04 -3.30 30.23
CA ILE A 336 10.03 -4.09 30.94
C ILE A 336 10.69 -4.76 32.14
N ASP A 337 10.15 -4.53 33.32
CA ASP A 337 10.45 -5.30 34.50
C ASP A 337 9.38 -6.40 34.70
N GLN A 338 9.77 -7.63 34.37
CA GLN A 338 8.85 -8.77 34.48
C GLN A 338 8.65 -9.26 35.92
N ILE A 339 9.59 -8.94 36.84
CA ILE A 339 9.50 -9.35 38.24
C ILE A 339 8.42 -8.54 38.93
N ASP A 340 8.46 -7.21 38.74
CA ASP A 340 7.49 -6.29 39.35
C ASP A 340 6.25 -6.09 38.46
N GLY A 341 6.24 -6.65 37.23
CA GLY A 341 5.12 -6.53 36.28
C GLY A 341 4.89 -5.10 35.79
N ILE A 342 5.96 -4.34 35.56
CA ILE A 342 5.91 -2.90 35.24
C ILE A 342 6.60 -2.62 33.90
N VAL A 343 5.98 -1.76 33.10
CA VAL A 343 6.60 -1.14 31.93
C VAL A 343 7.12 0.24 32.35
N HIS A 344 8.41 0.48 32.17
CA HIS A 344 9.04 1.79 32.34
C HIS A 344 9.21 2.47 31.01
N PHE A 345 8.71 3.71 30.91
CA PHE A 345 8.83 4.52 29.70
C PHE A 345 10.00 5.50 29.84
N GLU A 346 10.84 5.58 28.82
CA GLU A 346 11.93 6.55 28.76
C GLU A 346 11.52 7.71 27.84
N THR A 347 11.34 8.89 28.42
CA THR A 347 11.19 10.11 27.65
C THR A 347 12.57 10.60 27.22
N ARG A 348 12.89 10.44 25.93
CA ARG A 348 14.05 11.14 25.34
C ARG A 348 13.68 12.61 25.15
N GLU A 349 13.90 13.42 26.19
CA GLU A 349 13.90 14.86 26.03
C GLU A 349 15.15 15.26 25.23
N PRO A 350 15.02 15.87 24.05
CA PRO A 350 16.17 16.23 23.22
C PRO A 350 17.00 17.34 23.88
N LEU A 351 16.37 18.25 24.64
CA LEU A 351 17.05 19.42 25.25
C LEU A 351 18.18 19.03 26.21
N PRO A 352 18.00 18.16 27.23
CA PRO A 352 19.10 17.74 28.10
C PRO A 352 20.23 17.02 27.36
N THR A 353 19.93 16.34 26.27
CA THR A 353 20.95 15.72 25.42
C THR A 353 21.75 16.79 24.65
N TRP A 354 21.08 17.78 24.12
CA TRP A 354 21.70 18.94 23.47
C TRP A 354 22.59 19.71 24.44
N ASP A 355 22.12 20.00 25.66
CA ASP A 355 22.90 20.68 26.68
C ASP A 355 24.17 19.91 27.02
N LYS A 356 24.10 18.59 27.19
CA LYS A 356 25.30 17.76 27.42
C LYS A 356 26.28 17.78 26.24
N GLN A 357 25.76 17.80 24.99
CA GLN A 357 26.61 17.89 23.79
C GLN A 357 27.29 19.23 23.69
N ILE A 358 26.57 20.33 23.95
CA ILE A 358 27.13 21.70 23.98
C ILE A 358 28.17 21.79 25.06
N GLN A 359 27.89 21.33 26.29
CA GLN A 359 28.81 21.32 27.38
C GLN A 359 30.10 20.54 27.08
N SER A 360 29.97 19.36 26.45
CA SER A 360 31.10 18.55 26.01
C SER A 360 31.96 19.29 24.97
N LEU A 361 31.32 19.95 24.01
CA LEU A 361 32.02 20.74 23.00
C LEU A 361 32.78 21.95 23.63
N CYS A 362 32.12 22.68 24.51
CA CYS A 362 32.77 23.79 25.26
C CYS A 362 33.99 23.31 26.05
N PHE A 363 33.86 22.13 26.71
CA PHE A 363 34.98 21.54 27.42
C PHE A 363 36.15 21.16 26.50
N GLN A 364 35.86 20.60 25.32
CA GLN A 364 36.89 20.28 24.34
C GLN A 364 37.60 21.52 23.80
N VAL A 365 36.85 22.59 23.52
CA VAL A 365 37.41 23.87 23.07
C VAL A 365 38.29 24.48 24.15
N ASN A 366 37.86 24.51 25.42
CA ASN A 366 38.63 25.00 26.51
C ASN A 366 39.93 24.21 26.72
N ASN A 367 39.88 22.88 26.64
CA ASN A 367 41.07 22.03 26.68
C ASN A 367 42.04 22.31 25.53
N LEU A 368 41.53 22.57 24.33
CA LEU A 368 42.35 22.93 23.18
C LEU A 368 43.02 24.30 23.40
N LEU A 369 42.27 25.29 23.87
CA LEU A 369 42.81 26.61 24.18
C LEU A 369 43.90 26.54 25.26
N GLU A 370 43.72 25.70 26.28
CA GLU A 370 44.74 25.53 27.34
C GLU A 370 46.01 24.88 26.76
N LYS A 371 45.88 23.87 25.89
CA LYS A 371 47.04 23.29 25.19
C LYS A 371 47.76 24.31 24.30
N ILE A 372 47.04 25.18 23.61
CA ILE A 372 47.63 26.25 22.80
C ILE A 372 48.37 27.26 23.67
N ARG A 373 47.79 27.67 24.81
CA ARG A 373 48.44 28.55 25.76
C ARG A 373 49.74 27.98 26.31
N GLN A 374 49.78 26.67 26.54
CA GLN A 374 50.99 25.98 27.03
C GLN A 374 52.04 25.83 25.93
N ALA A 375 51.63 25.54 24.69
CA ALA A 375 52.52 25.31 23.57
C ALA A 375 53.07 26.61 22.94
N ALA A 376 52.28 27.71 22.92
CA ALA A 376 52.62 28.99 22.30
C ALA A 376 52.07 30.17 23.11
N PRO A 377 52.64 30.46 24.29
CA PRO A 377 52.14 31.50 25.22
C PRO A 377 52.16 32.89 24.64
N GLU A 378 53.19 33.26 23.90
CA GLU A 378 53.34 34.59 23.30
C GLU A 378 52.29 34.83 22.21
N TRP A 379 52.05 33.85 21.37
CA TRP A 379 51.00 33.95 20.34
C TRP A 379 49.60 34.02 20.97
N ALA A 380 49.34 33.27 22.00
CA ALA A 380 48.06 33.29 22.72
C ALA A 380 47.78 34.63 23.39
N ALA A 381 48.80 35.31 23.94
CA ALA A 381 48.68 36.65 24.51
C ALA A 381 48.33 37.68 23.42
N GLN A 382 49.07 37.69 22.30
CA GLN A 382 48.83 38.60 21.17
C GLN A 382 47.42 38.41 20.56
N ALA A 383 46.98 37.17 20.44
CA ALA A 383 45.65 36.88 19.92
C ALA A 383 44.51 37.36 20.82
N LEU A 384 44.73 37.33 22.16
CA LEU A 384 43.77 37.82 23.13
C LEU A 384 43.70 39.35 23.14
N GLU A 385 44.83 40.03 23.04
CA GLU A 385 44.91 41.52 22.90
C GLU A 385 44.21 41.99 21.63
N ALA A 386 44.41 41.27 20.50
CA ALA A 386 43.75 41.61 19.25
C ALA A 386 42.22 41.48 19.29
N GLN A 387 41.67 40.56 20.10
CA GLN A 387 40.22 40.41 20.32
C GLN A 387 39.62 41.47 21.27
N MET A 388 40.43 42.00 22.20
CA MET A 388 39.96 43.05 23.14
C MET A 388 39.99 44.45 22.51
N THR A 389 40.61 44.61 21.33
CA THR A 389 40.72 45.88 20.59
C THR A 389 39.71 46.00 19.43
N GLN A 390 38.88 44.99 19.17
CA GLN A 390 37.70 45.04 18.32
C GLN A 390 36.40 45.22 19.13
#